data_782dd7d9af011ce002c2c7c296dca89f
#
_entry.id   782dd7d9af011ce002c2c7c296dca89f
#
_cell.length_a   1.000
_cell.length_b   1.000
_cell.length_c   1.000
_cell.angle_alpha   90.00
_cell.angle_beta   90.00
_cell.angle_gamma   90.00
#
_symmetry.space_group_name_H-M   'P 1'
#
loop_
_entity.id
_entity.type
_entity.pdbx_description
1 polymer ?
#
loop_
_entity_poly.entity_id
_entity_poly.type
_entity_poly.pdbx_seq_one_letter_code
_entity_poly.pdbx_strand_id
1 'polypeptide(L)'
;MTSVASDSSTQFTVELPPWAQVHEKRRGHIARVTGLLVQWAEMMRIDDEERRAWIDAGRFHDALKDAPDAELRALAGSAPYEVQMLHGPAAAVMLERLGEQRIGVLDAVRYHTMGYPKWDRTGRALYMADFLEPGRGFSKADRAFLAAHAPYDFDGVFRQVVRARLEWSLHEGHSLFPETVDMWNAVR
;
A
#
# COMPACT_ATOMS: atom_id res chain seq x y z
N MET A 1 39.82 10.25 -19.86
CA MET A 1 39.40 9.02 -19.14
C MET A 1 38.13 9.37 -18.39
N THR A 2 37.00 9.18 -19.04
CA THR A 2 35.66 9.45 -18.48
C THR A 2 35.20 8.15 -17.81
N SER A 3 35.14 8.19 -16.46
CA SER A 3 34.56 7.12 -15.65
C SER A 3 33.06 7.15 -15.82
N VAL A 4 32.51 6.14 -16.48
CA VAL A 4 31.07 5.86 -16.50
C VAL A 4 30.73 5.24 -15.16
N ALA A 5 30.10 6.02 -14.28
CA ALA A 5 29.47 5.49 -13.08
C ALA A 5 28.33 4.55 -13.55
N SER A 6 28.51 3.27 -13.37
CA SER A 6 27.46 2.26 -13.54
C SER A 6 26.40 2.48 -12.46
N ASP A 7 25.28 3.07 -12.85
CA ASP A 7 24.06 3.16 -12.05
C ASP A 7 23.46 1.74 -11.97
N SER A 8 23.97 0.93 -11.04
CA SER A 8 23.40 -0.36 -10.69
C SER A 8 22.32 -0.15 -9.60
N SER A 9 21.24 0.54 -9.96
CA SER A 9 20.00 0.43 -9.22
C SER A 9 19.47 -0.98 -9.41
N THR A 10 19.82 -1.89 -8.50
CA THR A 10 19.23 -3.23 -8.46
C THR A 10 17.73 -3.06 -8.28
N GLN A 11 17.00 -3.14 -9.39
CA GLN A 11 15.55 -2.96 -9.39
C GLN A 11 14.96 -4.12 -8.56
N PHE A 12 14.39 -3.80 -7.40
CA PHE A 12 13.74 -4.81 -6.56
C PHE A 12 12.62 -5.46 -7.37
N THR A 13 12.69 -6.77 -7.53
CA THR A 13 11.67 -7.55 -8.23
C THR A 13 10.83 -8.29 -7.21
N VAL A 14 9.52 -8.31 -7.45
CA VAL A 14 8.57 -9.03 -6.62
C VAL A 14 7.82 -10.06 -7.48
N GLU A 15 7.76 -11.28 -6.99
CA GLU A 15 6.95 -12.32 -7.61
C GLU A 15 5.48 -12.11 -7.22
N LEU A 16 4.64 -11.86 -8.20
CA LEU A 16 3.21 -11.70 -8.01
C LEU A 16 2.50 -13.06 -8.00
N PRO A 17 1.35 -13.18 -7.32
CA PRO A 17 0.59 -14.41 -7.34
C PRO A 17 0.06 -14.71 -8.76
N PRO A 18 -0.20 -15.99 -9.10
CA PRO A 18 -0.68 -16.38 -10.43
C PRO A 18 -2.02 -15.74 -10.83
N TRP A 19 -2.81 -15.35 -9.85
CA TRP A 19 -4.10 -14.67 -10.05
C TRP A 19 -4.00 -13.15 -10.20
N ALA A 20 -2.79 -12.57 -10.14
CA ALA A 20 -2.63 -11.14 -10.30
C ALA A 20 -2.96 -10.67 -11.72
N GLN A 21 -3.78 -9.62 -11.82
CA GLN A 21 -4.18 -8.99 -13.07
C GLN A 21 -3.73 -7.53 -13.05
N VAL A 22 -2.52 -7.31 -13.55
CA VAL A 22 -1.86 -6.00 -13.52
C VAL A 22 -0.95 -5.80 -14.73
N HIS A 23 -0.95 -4.57 -15.27
CA HIS A 23 -0.04 -4.15 -16.32
C HIS A 23 1.38 -3.89 -15.79
N GLU A 24 2.36 -3.79 -16.70
CA GLU A 24 3.78 -3.62 -16.36
C GLU A 24 4.03 -2.40 -15.46
N LYS A 25 3.40 -1.26 -15.75
CA LYS A 25 3.51 -0.06 -14.90
C LYS A 25 3.07 -0.34 -13.46
N ARG A 26 1.99 -1.13 -13.28
CA ARG A 26 1.47 -1.50 -11.96
C ARG A 26 2.40 -2.51 -11.27
N ARG A 27 2.97 -3.45 -12.01
CA ARG A 27 4.01 -4.36 -11.47
C ARG A 27 5.17 -3.58 -10.88
N GLY A 28 5.67 -2.58 -11.62
CA GLY A 28 6.73 -1.69 -11.14
C GLY A 28 6.34 -0.91 -9.88
N HIS A 29 5.09 -0.46 -9.77
CA HIS A 29 4.57 0.18 -8.55
C HIS A 29 4.57 -0.79 -7.37
N ILE A 30 3.99 -1.98 -7.52
CA ILE A 30 3.97 -3.01 -6.47
C ILE A 30 5.39 -3.38 -6.02
N ALA A 31 6.33 -3.51 -6.96
CA ALA A 31 7.73 -3.80 -6.63
C ALA A 31 8.36 -2.68 -5.78
N ARG A 32 8.11 -1.40 -6.12
CA ARG A 32 8.65 -0.26 -5.34
C ARG A 32 8.02 -0.15 -3.96
N VAL A 33 6.69 -0.35 -3.84
CA VAL A 33 6.00 -0.41 -2.55
C VAL A 33 6.57 -1.51 -1.67
N THR A 34 6.67 -2.73 -2.21
CA THR A 34 7.21 -3.88 -1.46
C THR A 34 8.68 -3.68 -1.09
N GLY A 35 9.50 -3.12 -2.01
CA GLY A 35 10.89 -2.79 -1.74
C GLY A 35 11.05 -1.78 -0.59
N LEU A 36 10.19 -0.78 -0.52
CA LEU A 36 10.20 0.20 0.56
C LEU A 36 9.82 -0.45 1.91
N LEU A 37 8.84 -1.35 1.92
CA LEU A 37 8.45 -2.12 3.10
C LEU A 37 9.59 -3.03 3.59
N VAL A 38 10.30 -3.70 2.69
CA VAL A 38 11.48 -4.51 3.03
C VAL A 38 12.56 -3.64 3.67
N GLN A 39 12.88 -2.50 3.06
CA GLN A 39 13.86 -1.55 3.58
C GLN A 39 13.51 -1.08 5.00
N TRP A 40 12.26 -0.68 5.22
CA TRP A 40 11.82 -0.26 6.55
C TRP A 40 11.86 -1.39 7.58
N ALA A 41 11.42 -2.58 7.20
CA ALA A 41 11.46 -3.76 8.07
C ALA A 41 12.89 -4.07 8.54
N GLU A 42 13.87 -3.97 7.65
CA GLU A 42 15.28 -4.17 7.96
C GLU A 42 15.83 -3.07 8.89
N MET A 43 15.55 -1.80 8.59
CA MET A 43 15.99 -0.66 9.40
C MET A 43 15.40 -0.69 10.81
N MET A 44 14.14 -1.08 10.93
CA MET A 44 13.41 -1.18 12.22
C MET A 44 13.71 -2.47 12.97
N ARG A 45 14.38 -3.44 12.33
CA ARG A 45 14.69 -4.76 12.89
C ARG A 45 13.45 -5.48 13.44
N ILE A 46 12.34 -5.38 12.71
CA ILE A 46 11.13 -6.11 13.07
C ILE A 46 11.35 -7.62 12.92
N ASP A 47 10.55 -8.42 13.62
CA ASP A 47 10.66 -9.88 13.56
C ASP A 47 10.25 -10.43 12.18
N ASP A 48 10.60 -11.70 11.95
CA ASP A 48 10.37 -12.34 10.66
C ASP A 48 8.89 -12.54 10.32
N GLU A 49 8.01 -12.65 11.32
CA GLU A 49 6.58 -12.81 11.10
C GLU A 49 5.96 -11.50 10.63
N GLU A 50 6.24 -10.39 11.33
CA GLU A 50 5.80 -9.05 10.93
C GLU A 50 6.40 -8.65 9.57
N ARG A 51 7.70 -8.95 9.35
CA ARG A 51 8.35 -8.69 8.06
C ARG A 51 7.64 -9.41 6.90
N ARG A 52 7.31 -10.69 7.07
CA ARG A 52 6.55 -11.44 6.06
C ARG A 52 5.18 -10.83 5.82
N ALA A 53 4.48 -10.40 6.87
CA ALA A 53 3.18 -9.74 6.74
C ALA A 53 3.26 -8.45 5.91
N TRP A 54 4.29 -7.63 6.14
CA TRP A 54 4.51 -6.40 5.36
C TRP A 54 4.79 -6.69 3.89
N ILE A 55 5.66 -7.66 3.60
CA ILE A 55 6.01 -8.07 2.23
C ILE A 55 4.77 -8.57 1.49
N ASP A 56 4.00 -9.45 2.13
CA ASP A 56 2.79 -10.02 1.52
C ASP A 56 1.71 -8.95 1.31
N ALA A 57 1.50 -8.06 2.26
CA ALA A 57 0.59 -6.92 2.09
C ALA A 57 1.03 -6.04 0.89
N GLY A 58 2.33 -5.77 0.75
CA GLY A 58 2.89 -5.03 -0.39
C GLY A 58 2.67 -5.75 -1.72
N ARG A 59 2.86 -7.08 -1.78
CA ARG A 59 2.66 -7.89 -2.99
C ARG A 59 1.21 -7.95 -3.46
N PHE A 60 0.27 -7.91 -2.52
CA PHE A 60 -1.13 -8.24 -2.80
C PHE A 60 -2.04 -7.03 -2.94
N HIS A 61 -1.68 -5.85 -2.38
CA HIS A 61 -2.60 -4.72 -2.28
C HIS A 61 -3.25 -4.32 -3.62
N ASP A 62 -2.47 -4.30 -4.68
CA ASP A 62 -2.89 -3.91 -6.03
C ASP A 62 -2.94 -5.09 -7.02
N ALA A 63 -2.90 -6.35 -6.54
CA ALA A 63 -2.83 -7.53 -7.41
C ALA A 63 -4.01 -7.68 -8.39
N LEU A 64 -5.17 -7.09 -8.06
CA LEU A 64 -6.35 -7.05 -8.93
C LEU A 64 -6.67 -5.65 -9.47
N LYS A 65 -5.68 -4.74 -9.50
CA LYS A 65 -5.93 -3.32 -9.87
C LYS A 65 -6.47 -3.15 -11.27
N ASP A 66 -6.05 -4.00 -12.18
CA ASP A 66 -6.44 -3.94 -13.60
C ASP A 66 -7.40 -5.09 -13.98
N ALA A 67 -8.02 -5.76 -12.99
CA ALA A 67 -9.02 -6.79 -13.22
C ALA A 67 -10.34 -6.18 -13.76
N PRO A 68 -11.12 -6.95 -14.55
CA PRO A 68 -12.40 -6.48 -15.06
C PRO A 68 -13.40 -6.11 -13.96
N ASP A 69 -14.18 -5.05 -14.18
CA ASP A 69 -15.20 -4.55 -13.23
C ASP A 69 -16.16 -5.64 -12.73
N ALA A 70 -16.59 -6.53 -13.64
CA ALA A 70 -17.50 -7.62 -13.31
C ALA A 70 -16.86 -8.61 -12.32
N GLU A 71 -15.57 -8.89 -12.49
CA GLU A 71 -14.82 -9.77 -11.58
C GLU A 71 -14.62 -9.12 -10.21
N LEU A 72 -14.24 -7.83 -10.19
CA LEU A 72 -14.11 -7.07 -8.95
C LEU A 72 -15.41 -7.06 -8.14
N ARG A 73 -16.55 -6.81 -8.80
CA ARG A 73 -17.87 -6.87 -8.15
C ARG A 73 -18.25 -8.27 -7.68
N ALA A 74 -17.96 -9.30 -8.47
CA ALA A 74 -18.24 -10.69 -8.09
C ALA A 74 -17.42 -11.14 -6.87
N LEU A 75 -16.17 -10.66 -6.73
CA LEU A 75 -15.31 -10.96 -5.60
C LEU A 75 -15.66 -10.11 -4.38
N ALA A 76 -15.78 -8.79 -4.53
CA ALA A 76 -16.04 -7.87 -3.44
C ALA A 76 -17.47 -7.93 -2.90
N GLY A 77 -18.40 -8.58 -3.62
CA GLY A 77 -19.79 -8.75 -3.17
C GLY A 77 -20.53 -7.44 -3.00
N SER A 78 -21.18 -7.27 -1.85
CA SER A 78 -21.98 -6.08 -1.50
C SER A 78 -21.16 -4.90 -0.95
N ALA A 79 -19.84 -4.87 -1.16
CA ALA A 79 -19.01 -3.75 -0.72
C ALA A 79 -19.55 -2.41 -1.30
N PRO A 80 -19.83 -1.39 -0.46
CA PRO A 80 -20.57 -0.18 -0.86
C PRO A 80 -19.67 0.86 -1.53
N TYR A 81 -18.72 0.42 -2.35
CA TYR A 81 -17.74 1.28 -3.00
C TYR A 81 -17.92 1.33 -4.51
N GLU A 82 -17.45 2.40 -5.11
CA GLU A 82 -17.29 2.48 -6.56
C GLU A 82 -16.31 1.42 -7.05
N VAL A 83 -16.48 0.95 -8.29
CA VAL A 83 -15.74 -0.19 -8.84
C VAL A 83 -14.21 0.00 -8.78
N GLN A 84 -13.74 1.20 -9.01
CA GLN A 84 -12.32 1.55 -8.94
C GLN A 84 -11.68 1.36 -7.55
N MET A 85 -12.52 1.29 -6.51
CA MET A 85 -12.10 1.06 -5.12
C MET A 85 -12.19 -0.42 -4.71
N LEU A 86 -12.75 -1.28 -5.55
CA LEU A 86 -13.03 -2.68 -5.21
C LEU A 86 -11.82 -3.61 -5.32
N HIS A 87 -10.72 -3.19 -5.97
CA HIS A 87 -9.55 -4.06 -6.15
C HIS A 87 -8.95 -4.55 -4.83
N GLY A 88 -8.87 -3.70 -3.81
CA GLY A 88 -8.42 -4.08 -2.47
C GLY A 88 -9.37 -5.07 -1.78
N PRO A 89 -10.66 -4.76 -1.62
CA PRO A 89 -11.65 -5.71 -1.12
C PRO A 89 -11.67 -7.04 -1.88
N ALA A 90 -11.62 -7.03 -3.21
CA ALA A 90 -11.59 -8.23 -4.04
C ALA A 90 -10.33 -9.07 -3.81
N ALA A 91 -9.15 -8.43 -3.74
CA ALA A 91 -7.89 -9.12 -3.45
C ALA A 91 -7.89 -9.75 -2.06
N ALA A 92 -8.43 -9.08 -1.05
CA ALA A 92 -8.56 -9.64 0.30
C ALA A 92 -9.47 -10.88 0.31
N VAL A 93 -10.62 -10.85 -0.37
CA VAL A 93 -11.50 -12.03 -0.50
C VAL A 93 -10.79 -13.18 -1.25
N MET A 94 -10.01 -12.88 -2.28
CA MET A 94 -9.20 -13.89 -2.97
C MET A 94 -8.20 -14.54 -2.03
N LEU A 95 -7.49 -13.75 -1.21
CA LEU A 95 -6.54 -14.23 -0.21
C LEU A 95 -7.21 -15.12 0.84
N GLU A 96 -8.38 -14.72 1.36
CA GLU A 96 -9.18 -15.52 2.31
C GLU A 96 -9.55 -16.88 1.71
N ARG A 97 -9.99 -16.92 0.44
CA ARG A 97 -10.32 -18.18 -0.27
C ARG A 97 -9.10 -19.08 -0.48
N LEU A 98 -7.91 -18.49 -0.56
CA LEU A 98 -6.64 -19.21 -0.68
C LEU A 98 -6.03 -19.60 0.66
N GLY A 99 -6.71 -19.31 1.78
CA GLY A 99 -6.32 -19.72 3.12
C GLY A 99 -5.48 -18.72 3.90
N GLU A 100 -5.38 -17.47 3.47
CA GLU A 100 -4.75 -16.40 4.28
C GLU A 100 -5.61 -16.13 5.52
N GLN A 101 -5.00 -16.18 6.70
CA GLN A 101 -5.67 -16.01 7.99
C GLN A 101 -5.12 -14.83 8.81
N ARG A 102 -4.03 -14.22 8.37
CA ARG A 102 -3.44 -13.05 9.05
C ARG A 102 -4.32 -11.83 8.84
N ILE A 103 -5.11 -11.48 9.86
CA ILE A 103 -6.06 -10.37 9.81
C ILE A 103 -5.35 -9.05 9.43
N GLY A 104 -4.13 -8.82 9.94
CA GLY A 104 -3.36 -7.62 9.59
C GLY A 104 -3.06 -7.52 8.10
N VAL A 105 -2.74 -8.62 7.42
CA VAL A 105 -2.52 -8.66 5.95
C VAL A 105 -3.83 -8.43 5.21
N LEU A 106 -4.89 -9.12 5.61
CA LEU A 106 -6.21 -9.00 4.98
C LEU A 106 -6.77 -7.58 5.09
N ASP A 107 -6.71 -6.98 6.27
CA ASP A 107 -7.18 -5.60 6.49
C ASP A 107 -6.28 -4.56 5.80
N ALA A 108 -4.97 -4.79 5.77
CA ALA A 108 -4.05 -3.95 5.02
C ALA A 108 -4.43 -3.91 3.54
N VAL A 109 -4.59 -5.07 2.91
CA VAL A 109 -4.96 -5.19 1.49
C VAL A 109 -6.36 -4.64 1.24
N ARG A 110 -7.34 -4.99 2.07
CA ARG A 110 -8.75 -4.60 1.90
C ARG A 110 -8.94 -3.09 1.89
N TYR A 111 -8.29 -2.39 2.80
CA TYR A 111 -8.57 -0.98 3.06
C TYR A 111 -7.45 -0.03 2.60
N HIS A 112 -6.38 -0.50 1.94
CA HIS A 112 -5.21 0.33 1.61
C HIS A 112 -5.54 1.63 0.85
N THR A 113 -6.62 1.66 0.09
CA THR A 113 -7.03 2.85 -0.65
C THR A 113 -7.78 3.86 0.22
N MET A 114 -8.68 3.36 1.09
CA MET A 114 -9.60 4.19 1.88
C MET A 114 -9.04 4.57 3.25
N GLY A 115 -8.22 3.71 3.82
CA GLY A 115 -7.78 3.79 5.20
C GLY A 115 -8.65 2.96 6.15
N TYR A 116 -8.13 2.66 7.33
CA TYR A 116 -8.86 1.90 8.34
C TYR A 116 -8.38 2.24 9.76
N PRO A 117 -9.30 2.60 10.69
CA PRO A 117 -8.92 3.09 12.03
C PRO A 117 -8.30 2.01 12.94
N LYS A 118 -8.54 0.72 12.62
CA LYS A 118 -8.09 -0.41 13.46
C LYS A 118 -6.86 -1.13 12.89
N TRP A 119 -6.17 -0.55 11.92
CA TRP A 119 -4.94 -1.16 11.40
C TRP A 119 -3.91 -1.37 12.49
N ASP A 120 -3.31 -2.56 12.44
CA ASP A 120 -2.01 -2.82 13.05
C ASP A 120 -0.87 -2.13 12.28
N ARG A 121 0.38 -2.46 12.62
CA ARG A 121 1.54 -1.87 11.92
C ARG A 121 1.61 -2.26 10.44
N THR A 122 1.10 -3.45 10.06
CA THR A 122 1.09 -3.92 8.66
C THR A 122 0.26 -2.99 7.76
N GLY A 123 -0.97 -2.69 8.17
CA GLY A 123 -1.83 -1.79 7.42
C GLY A 123 -1.29 -0.37 7.34
N ARG A 124 -0.76 0.16 8.44
CA ARG A 124 -0.14 1.49 8.49
C ARG A 124 1.10 1.57 7.61
N ALA A 125 1.97 0.55 7.65
CA ALA A 125 3.17 0.48 6.83
C ALA A 125 2.81 0.44 5.34
N LEU A 126 1.87 -0.41 4.92
CA LEU A 126 1.42 -0.48 3.54
C LEU A 126 0.84 0.85 3.06
N TYR A 127 -0.02 1.49 3.85
CA TYR A 127 -0.65 2.76 3.50
C TYR A 127 0.37 3.88 3.28
N MET A 128 1.41 3.93 4.13
CA MET A 128 2.52 4.85 3.96
C MET A 128 3.36 4.49 2.72
N ALA A 129 3.73 3.23 2.54
CA ALA A 129 4.59 2.80 1.45
C ALA A 129 3.94 3.02 0.08
N ASP A 130 2.64 2.74 -0.07
CA ASP A 130 1.87 3.02 -1.29
C ASP A 130 1.90 4.51 -1.64
N PHE A 131 1.77 5.39 -0.65
CA PHE A 131 1.83 6.83 -0.87
C PHE A 131 3.26 7.33 -1.13
N LEU A 132 4.27 6.79 -0.45
CA LEU A 132 5.65 7.30 -0.41
C LEU A 132 6.59 6.66 -1.44
N GLU A 133 6.19 5.59 -2.15
CA GLU A 133 7.07 4.92 -3.12
C GLU A 133 7.64 5.90 -4.16
N PRO A 134 8.92 5.75 -4.56
CA PRO A 134 9.65 6.79 -5.29
C PRO A 134 9.17 7.05 -6.73
N GLY A 135 8.36 6.15 -7.30
CA GLY A 135 7.84 6.30 -8.67
C GLY A 135 6.68 7.29 -8.83
N ARG A 136 6.13 7.81 -7.73
CA ARG A 136 5.06 8.82 -7.78
C ARG A 136 5.59 10.18 -8.23
N GLY A 137 4.86 10.88 -9.12
CA GLY A 137 5.33 12.10 -9.81
C GLY A 137 5.25 13.40 -9.00
N PHE A 138 4.47 13.44 -7.90
CA PHE A 138 4.18 14.67 -7.12
C PHE A 138 5.00 14.73 -5.83
N SER A 139 5.24 15.95 -5.31
CA SER A 139 5.91 16.22 -4.01
C SER A 139 7.10 15.30 -3.71
N LYS A 140 7.97 15.09 -4.69
CA LYS A 140 9.03 14.06 -4.62
C LYS A 140 9.96 14.26 -3.42
N ALA A 141 10.35 15.51 -3.13
CA ALA A 141 11.28 15.81 -2.03
C ALA A 141 10.64 15.50 -0.66
N ASP A 142 9.41 15.96 -0.44
CA ASP A 142 8.70 15.76 0.84
C ASP A 142 8.42 14.27 1.08
N ARG A 143 8.03 13.55 0.01
CA ARG A 143 7.77 12.11 0.09
C ARG A 143 9.05 11.31 0.35
N ALA A 144 10.16 11.66 -0.30
CA ALA A 144 11.45 11.04 -0.03
C ALA A 144 11.92 11.31 1.41
N PHE A 145 11.70 12.53 1.92
CA PHE A 145 11.96 12.85 3.31
C PHE A 145 11.14 12.00 4.26
N LEU A 146 9.81 11.92 4.07
CA LEU A 146 8.93 11.10 4.90
C LEU A 146 9.28 9.61 4.83
N ALA A 147 9.58 9.09 3.63
CA ALA A 147 10.00 7.70 3.46
C ALA A 147 11.28 7.38 4.24
N ALA A 148 12.27 8.30 4.23
CA ALA A 148 13.50 8.12 4.99
C ALA A 148 13.30 8.21 6.51
N HIS A 149 12.27 8.92 6.98
CA HIS A 149 11.99 9.11 8.40
C HIS A 149 11.05 8.06 8.99
N ALA A 150 10.27 7.34 8.18
CA ALA A 150 9.31 6.34 8.64
C ALA A 150 9.90 5.29 9.61
N PRO A 151 11.13 4.77 9.42
CA PRO A 151 11.72 3.82 10.37
C PRO A 151 12.06 4.42 11.75
N TYR A 152 12.19 5.74 11.86
CA TYR A 152 12.59 6.42 13.09
C TYR A 152 11.41 7.07 13.83
N ASP A 153 10.38 7.47 13.09
CA ASP A 153 9.15 8.06 13.64
C ASP A 153 7.92 7.52 12.89
N PHE A 154 7.67 6.23 13.07
CA PHE A 154 6.65 5.50 12.34
C PHE A 154 5.24 6.12 12.50
N ASP A 155 4.84 6.42 13.72
CA ASP A 155 3.51 6.99 13.99
C ASP A 155 3.40 8.46 13.58
N GLY A 156 4.48 9.23 13.70
CA GLY A 156 4.52 10.62 13.24
C GLY A 156 4.42 10.73 11.72
N VAL A 157 5.17 9.89 11.00
CA VAL A 157 5.09 9.84 9.52
C VAL A 157 3.72 9.32 9.08
N PHE A 158 3.15 8.32 9.78
CA PHE A 158 1.82 7.84 9.46
C PHE A 158 0.77 8.96 9.55
N ARG A 159 0.77 9.74 10.64
CA ARG A 159 -0.13 10.91 10.77
C ARG A 159 0.05 11.91 9.63
N GLN A 160 1.28 12.21 9.25
CA GLN A 160 1.55 13.14 8.16
C GLN A 160 1.04 12.62 6.80
N VAL A 161 1.21 11.32 6.52
CA VAL A 161 0.69 10.68 5.30
C VAL A 161 -0.84 10.69 5.28
N VAL A 162 -1.50 10.34 6.40
CA VAL A 162 -2.96 10.40 6.51
C VAL A 162 -3.45 11.82 6.24
N ARG A 163 -2.84 12.82 6.85
CA ARG A 163 -3.17 14.22 6.64
C ARG A 163 -2.99 14.64 5.18
N ALA A 164 -1.85 14.33 4.56
CA ALA A 164 -1.55 14.71 3.18
C ALA A 164 -2.54 14.08 2.18
N ARG A 165 -2.93 12.80 2.38
CA ARG A 165 -3.93 12.14 1.54
C ARG A 165 -5.32 12.75 1.72
N LEU A 166 -5.68 13.13 2.95
CA LEU A 166 -6.96 13.78 3.24
C LEU A 166 -7.02 15.18 2.62
N GLU A 167 -5.98 15.99 2.81
CA GLU A 167 -5.87 17.32 2.20
C GLU A 167 -5.98 17.24 0.67
N TRP A 168 -5.31 16.27 0.05
CA TRP A 168 -5.42 16.03 -1.39
C TRP A 168 -6.86 15.66 -1.79
N SER A 169 -7.52 14.75 -1.09
CA SER A 169 -8.90 14.36 -1.39
C SER A 169 -9.87 15.53 -1.30
N LEU A 170 -9.71 16.38 -0.30
CA LEU A 170 -10.52 17.59 -0.13
C LEU A 170 -10.24 18.61 -1.25
N HIS A 171 -8.97 18.80 -1.63
CA HIS A 171 -8.58 19.69 -2.71
C HIS A 171 -9.18 19.28 -4.05
N GLU A 172 -9.18 17.98 -4.36
CA GLU A 172 -9.75 17.42 -5.59
C GLU A 172 -11.27 17.28 -5.55
N GLY A 173 -11.91 17.60 -4.43
CA GLY A 173 -13.37 17.49 -4.26
C GLY A 173 -13.88 16.05 -4.17
N HIS A 174 -13.01 15.08 -3.80
CA HIS A 174 -13.44 13.70 -3.63
C HIS A 174 -14.28 13.52 -2.37
N SER A 175 -15.27 12.63 -2.44
CA SER A 175 -16.01 12.19 -1.26
C SER A 175 -15.08 11.45 -0.29
N LEU A 176 -15.26 11.71 1.00
CA LEU A 176 -14.54 10.98 2.04
C LEU A 176 -15.35 9.74 2.45
N PHE A 177 -14.68 8.59 2.50
CA PHE A 177 -15.28 7.37 3.01
C PHE A 177 -15.35 7.40 4.53
N PRO A 178 -16.36 6.76 5.17
CA PRO A 178 -16.44 6.66 6.62
C PRO A 178 -15.14 6.16 7.25
N GLU A 179 -14.51 5.15 6.66
CA GLU A 179 -13.24 4.57 7.13
C GLU A 179 -12.11 5.60 7.13
N THR A 180 -12.05 6.47 6.11
CA THR A 180 -11.06 7.55 6.02
C THR A 180 -11.25 8.57 7.15
N VAL A 181 -12.51 8.95 7.41
CA VAL A 181 -12.87 9.90 8.49
C VAL A 181 -12.55 9.29 9.85
N ASP A 182 -12.94 8.04 10.07
CA ASP A 182 -12.70 7.33 11.33
C ASP A 182 -11.21 7.15 11.58
N MET A 183 -10.43 6.81 10.54
CA MET A 183 -8.98 6.72 10.64
C MET A 183 -8.36 8.07 11.02
N TRP A 184 -8.77 9.17 10.37
CA TRP A 184 -8.30 10.50 10.74
C TRP A 184 -8.60 10.84 12.20
N ASN A 185 -9.83 10.58 12.65
CA ASN A 185 -10.23 10.83 14.03
C ASN A 185 -9.44 9.99 15.06
N ALA A 186 -8.98 8.82 14.66
CA ALA A 186 -8.18 7.93 15.53
C ALA A 186 -6.70 8.36 15.64
N VAL A 187 -6.15 9.12 14.66
CA VAL A 187 -4.71 9.41 14.60
C VAL A 187 -4.33 10.88 14.74
N ARG A 188 -5.29 11.80 14.69
CA ARG A 188 -5.08 13.26 14.80
C ARG A 188 -4.50 13.69 16.14
#